data_ae840c1f07681d6d5e1e65c0e31463f7
#
_entry.id   ae840c1f07681d6d5e1e65c0e31463f7
#
_cell.length_a   1.000
_cell.length_b   1.000
_cell.length_c   1.000
_cell.angle_alpha   90.00
_cell.angle_beta   90.00
_cell.angle_gamma   90.00
#
_symmetry.space_group_name_H-M   'P 1'
#
loop_
_entity.id
_entity.type
_entity.pdbx_description
1 polymer ?
#
loop_
_entity_poly.entity_id
_entity_poly.type
_entity_poly.pdbx_seq_one_letter_code
_entity_poly.pdbx_strand_id
1 'polypeptide(L)'
;MCSICHEELNDNIYTLPECNHKYHANCIITWFRTGKKSCPLCNNLGINNLTQMNENTTWSQRERAYENYKKLRSFSRKKEAPKELKQMITKLKKLETKMKDIVSNIKKIKSEKHPDLSGSQVYNNIIKLSRKRSLFRRKIRRYKMLIGFQQN
;
A
#
# COMPACT_ATOMS: atom_id res chain seq x y z
N MET A 1 -2.27 41.50 2.66
CA MET A 1 -0.85 41.34 2.34
C MET A 1 -0.56 39.87 2.06
N CYS A 2 0.12 39.56 0.99
CA CYS A 2 0.50 38.18 0.61
C CYS A 2 1.76 37.78 1.40
N SER A 3 1.75 36.68 2.13
CA SER A 3 2.92 36.25 2.93
C SER A 3 4.06 35.63 2.10
N ILE A 4 3.91 35.56 0.78
CA ILE A 4 4.97 35.07 -0.12
C ILE A 4 5.78 36.19 -0.72
N CYS A 5 5.12 37.21 -1.27
CA CYS A 5 5.81 38.40 -1.86
C CYS A 5 5.80 39.64 -0.98
N HIS A 6 5.07 39.62 0.14
CA HIS A 6 4.87 40.73 1.06
C HIS A 6 4.20 41.98 0.48
N GLU A 7 3.53 41.85 -0.67
CA GLU A 7 2.75 42.91 -1.30
C GLU A 7 1.26 42.81 -0.92
N GLU A 8 0.51 43.88 -1.16
CA GLU A 8 -0.92 43.92 -0.92
C GLU A 8 -1.67 43.00 -1.88
N LEU A 9 -2.75 42.39 -1.40
CA LEU A 9 -3.59 41.49 -2.17
C LEU A 9 -4.59 42.34 -2.99
N ASN A 10 -4.21 42.77 -4.17
CA ASN A 10 -5.05 43.64 -5.00
C ASN A 10 -5.82 42.88 -6.06
N ASP A 11 -5.16 41.99 -6.82
CA ASP A 11 -5.75 41.27 -7.93
C ASP A 11 -5.40 39.79 -7.91
N ASN A 12 -6.26 38.98 -8.53
CA ASN A 12 -6.04 37.54 -8.74
C ASN A 12 -5.71 36.77 -7.45
N ILE A 13 -6.59 36.92 -6.46
CA ILE A 13 -6.44 36.33 -5.14
C ILE A 13 -6.89 34.87 -5.17
N TYR A 14 -6.05 33.98 -4.68
CA TYR A 14 -6.38 32.58 -4.43
C TYR A 14 -6.50 32.34 -2.92
N THR A 15 -7.62 31.79 -2.50
CA THR A 15 -7.84 31.37 -1.11
C THR A 15 -7.70 29.87 -0.98
N LEU A 16 -6.84 29.43 -0.07
CA LEU A 16 -6.69 27.99 0.21
C LEU A 16 -7.92 27.49 0.96
N PRO A 17 -8.67 26.50 0.41
CA PRO A 17 -9.95 26.08 0.99
C PRO A 17 -9.81 25.44 2.37
N GLU A 18 -8.66 24.84 2.70
CA GLU A 18 -8.46 24.10 3.95
C GLU A 18 -8.10 25.00 5.15
N CYS A 19 -7.64 26.21 4.90
CA CYS A 19 -7.20 27.13 5.97
C CYS A 19 -7.61 28.58 5.74
N ASN A 20 -8.29 28.87 4.64
CA ASN A 20 -8.79 30.18 4.25
C ASN A 20 -7.71 31.30 4.14
N HIS A 21 -6.42 30.93 4.07
CA HIS A 21 -5.35 31.89 3.84
C HIS A 21 -5.31 32.33 2.39
N LYS A 22 -5.08 33.63 2.19
CA LYS A 22 -5.16 34.28 0.88
C LYS A 22 -3.77 34.65 0.36
N TYR A 23 -3.58 34.44 -0.93
CA TYR A 23 -2.32 34.70 -1.65
C TYR A 23 -2.64 35.22 -3.04
N HIS A 24 -1.68 35.85 -3.72
CA HIS A 24 -1.77 36.02 -5.17
C HIS A 24 -1.70 34.64 -5.82
N ALA A 25 -2.53 34.39 -6.83
CA ALA A 25 -2.58 33.09 -7.49
C ALA A 25 -1.19 32.65 -8.04
N ASN A 26 -0.44 33.58 -8.63
CA ASN A 26 0.90 33.29 -9.15
C ASN A 26 1.89 32.94 -8.03
N CYS A 27 1.81 33.61 -6.87
CA CYS A 27 2.68 33.34 -5.73
C CYS A 27 2.46 31.93 -5.18
N ILE A 28 1.19 31.52 -4.97
CA ILE A 28 0.89 30.21 -4.42
C ILE A 28 1.16 29.07 -5.41
N ILE A 29 0.93 29.31 -6.72
CA ILE A 29 1.30 28.37 -7.78
C ILE A 29 2.82 28.14 -7.80
N THR A 30 3.61 29.22 -7.75
CA THR A 30 5.07 29.14 -7.71
C THR A 30 5.54 28.41 -6.45
N TRP A 31 4.97 28.70 -5.29
CA TRP A 31 5.24 27.99 -4.04
C TRP A 31 5.04 26.47 -4.17
N PHE A 32 3.93 26.04 -4.74
CA PHE A 32 3.68 24.60 -4.95
C PHE A 32 4.58 23.99 -6.01
N ARG A 33 4.97 24.74 -7.06
CA ARG A 33 5.93 24.28 -8.08
C ARG A 33 7.33 24.04 -7.53
N THR A 34 7.74 24.70 -6.44
CA THR A 34 9.01 24.42 -5.74
C THR A 34 8.99 23.10 -4.93
N GLY A 35 7.92 22.31 -5.04
CA GLY A 35 7.77 21.03 -4.36
C GLY A 35 7.25 21.14 -2.92
N LYS A 36 6.99 22.36 -2.44
CA LYS A 36 6.37 22.58 -1.13
C LYS A 36 4.88 22.25 -1.22
N LYS A 37 4.36 21.55 -0.21
CA LYS A 37 3.02 20.99 -0.23
C LYS A 37 2.11 21.55 0.86
N SER A 38 2.55 22.54 1.60
CA SER A 38 1.84 23.14 2.73
C SER A 38 1.58 24.63 2.55
N CYS A 39 0.59 25.13 3.26
CA CYS A 39 0.31 26.54 3.34
C CYS A 39 1.52 27.30 3.91
N PRO A 40 2.03 28.37 3.24
CA PRO A 40 3.18 29.13 3.72
C PRO A 40 2.98 29.75 5.12
N LEU A 41 1.73 30.06 5.50
CA LEU A 41 1.43 30.80 6.72
C LEU A 41 1.19 29.87 7.93
N CYS A 42 0.40 28.81 7.77
CA CYS A 42 0.03 27.92 8.88
C CYS A 42 0.57 26.50 8.74
N ASN A 43 1.35 26.25 7.71
CA ASN A 43 1.92 24.93 7.39
C ASN A 43 0.88 23.80 7.21
N ASN A 44 -0.40 24.18 7.10
CA ASN A 44 -1.44 23.21 6.80
C ASN A 44 -1.22 22.63 5.40
N LEU A 45 -1.39 21.34 5.25
CA LEU A 45 -1.02 20.56 4.06
C LEU A 45 -1.97 20.75 2.87
N GLY A 46 -2.75 21.82 2.82
CA GLY A 46 -3.49 22.34 1.67
C GLY A 46 -4.12 21.27 0.78
N ILE A 47 -4.09 21.51 -0.53
CA ILE A 47 -4.63 20.59 -1.57
C ILE A 47 -4.05 19.16 -1.47
N ASN A 48 -2.89 18.98 -0.83
CA ASN A 48 -2.31 17.67 -0.58
C ASN A 48 -2.96 16.89 0.57
N ASN A 49 -3.88 17.49 1.33
CA ASN A 49 -4.75 16.69 2.19
C ASN A 49 -5.55 15.67 1.38
N LEU A 50 -5.87 15.93 0.11
CA LEU A 50 -6.47 14.92 -0.77
C LEU A 50 -5.48 13.79 -1.14
N THR A 51 -4.20 14.12 -1.42
CA THR A 51 -3.17 13.10 -1.72
C THR A 51 -2.57 12.50 -0.46
N GLN A 52 -2.38 13.27 0.61
CA GLN A 52 -1.92 12.74 1.90
C GLN A 52 -3.05 12.10 2.72
N MET A 53 -4.31 12.58 2.62
CA MET A 53 -5.45 11.81 3.09
C MET A 53 -5.56 10.50 2.31
N ASN A 54 -5.26 10.47 1.02
CA ASN A 54 -5.24 9.23 0.25
C ASN A 54 -4.03 8.33 0.59
N GLU A 55 -2.86 8.86 0.91
CA GLU A 55 -1.72 8.06 1.36
C GLU A 55 -1.86 7.64 2.83
N ASN A 56 -2.28 8.51 3.72
CA ASN A 56 -2.54 8.18 5.12
C ASN A 56 -3.85 7.40 5.31
N THR A 57 -4.91 7.71 4.53
CA THR A 57 -6.13 6.90 4.51
C THR A 57 -5.89 5.56 3.84
N THR A 58 -5.08 5.44 2.79
CA THR A 58 -4.73 4.13 2.23
C THR A 58 -3.89 3.30 3.18
N TRP A 59 -3.00 3.89 3.98
CA TRP A 59 -2.26 3.18 5.02
C TRP A 59 -3.20 2.75 6.14
N SER A 60 -3.97 3.67 6.73
CA SER A 60 -4.93 3.36 7.80
C SER A 60 -6.04 2.43 7.35
N GLN A 61 -6.53 2.53 6.12
CA GLN A 61 -7.48 1.60 5.54
C GLN A 61 -6.88 0.20 5.36
N ARG A 62 -5.64 0.11 4.89
CA ARG A 62 -4.93 -1.17 4.77
C ARG A 62 -4.67 -1.82 6.13
N GLU A 63 -4.33 -1.03 7.12
CA GLU A 63 -4.11 -1.50 8.49
C GLU A 63 -5.41 -2.00 9.11
N ARG A 64 -6.51 -1.23 9.02
CA ARG A 64 -7.85 -1.67 9.43
C ARG A 64 -8.28 -2.94 8.69
N ALA A 65 -8.11 -3.01 7.38
CA ALA A 65 -8.43 -4.19 6.60
C ALA A 65 -7.60 -5.40 7.04
N TYR A 66 -6.33 -5.22 7.40
CA TYR A 66 -5.50 -6.29 7.91
C TYR A 66 -5.93 -6.77 9.30
N GLU A 67 -6.31 -5.86 10.19
CA GLU A 67 -6.89 -6.22 11.50
C GLU A 67 -8.24 -6.94 11.36
N ASN A 68 -9.11 -6.44 10.48
CA ASN A 68 -10.39 -7.11 10.16
C ASN A 68 -10.14 -8.49 9.59
N TYR A 69 -9.17 -8.65 8.67
CA TYR A 69 -8.78 -9.96 8.16
C TYR A 69 -8.38 -10.93 9.29
N LYS A 70 -7.60 -10.50 10.28
CA LYS A 70 -7.22 -11.34 11.43
C LYS A 70 -8.46 -11.82 12.20
N LYS A 71 -9.40 -10.90 12.48
CA LYS A 71 -10.67 -11.20 13.15
C LYS A 71 -11.50 -12.19 12.33
N LEU A 72 -11.67 -11.94 11.02
CA LEU A 72 -12.44 -12.80 10.12
C LEU A 72 -11.80 -14.19 9.94
N ARG A 73 -10.47 -14.28 9.92
CA ARG A 73 -9.75 -15.56 9.88
C ARG A 73 -10.01 -16.38 11.15
N SER A 74 -10.08 -15.73 12.31
CA SER A 74 -10.46 -16.39 13.56
C SER A 74 -11.92 -16.83 13.54
N PHE A 75 -12.81 -15.92 13.13
CA PHE A 75 -14.24 -16.17 13.04
C PHE A 75 -14.58 -17.31 12.06
N SER A 76 -13.85 -17.45 10.94
CA SER A 76 -14.08 -18.51 9.95
C SER A 76 -14.00 -19.94 10.52
N ARG A 77 -13.41 -20.12 11.72
CA ARG A 77 -13.34 -21.42 12.41
C ARG A 77 -14.63 -21.78 13.15
N LYS A 78 -15.49 -20.79 13.41
CA LYS A 78 -16.77 -20.99 14.10
C LYS A 78 -17.79 -21.65 13.18
N LYS A 79 -18.75 -22.39 13.73
CA LYS A 79 -19.84 -23.04 12.96
C LYS A 79 -20.70 -22.00 12.24
N GLU A 80 -20.96 -20.89 12.87
CA GLU A 80 -21.81 -19.78 12.41
C GLU A 80 -21.21 -18.96 11.27
N ALA A 81 -19.92 -19.15 10.93
CA ALA A 81 -19.27 -18.35 9.92
C ALA A 81 -19.86 -18.60 8.52
N PRO A 82 -20.10 -17.54 7.72
CA PRO A 82 -20.63 -17.64 6.37
C PRO A 82 -19.83 -18.60 5.48
N LYS A 83 -20.53 -19.36 4.63
CA LYS A 83 -19.90 -20.32 3.70
C LYS A 83 -18.88 -19.65 2.78
N GLU A 84 -19.20 -18.43 2.30
CA GLU A 84 -18.32 -17.65 1.44
C GLU A 84 -17.00 -17.31 2.11
N LEU A 85 -17.05 -16.82 3.37
CA LEU A 85 -15.86 -16.54 4.15
C LEU A 85 -14.99 -17.79 4.34
N LYS A 86 -15.61 -18.94 4.66
CA LYS A 86 -14.89 -20.21 4.78
C LYS A 86 -14.19 -20.60 3.47
N GLN A 87 -14.88 -20.41 2.33
CA GLN A 87 -14.31 -20.69 1.01
C GLN A 87 -13.12 -19.76 0.69
N MET A 88 -13.24 -18.46 1.00
CA MET A 88 -12.15 -17.49 0.79
C MET A 88 -10.94 -17.82 1.66
N ILE A 89 -11.14 -18.14 2.92
CA ILE A 89 -10.04 -18.54 3.82
C ILE A 89 -9.40 -19.85 3.34
N THR A 90 -10.19 -20.80 2.84
CA THR A 90 -9.66 -22.05 2.27
C THR A 90 -8.82 -21.81 1.02
N LYS A 91 -9.27 -20.92 0.11
CA LYS A 91 -8.49 -20.51 -1.07
C LYS A 91 -7.18 -19.82 -0.64
N LEU A 92 -7.23 -18.97 0.38
CA LEU A 92 -6.04 -18.30 0.92
C LEU A 92 -5.05 -19.30 1.51
N LYS A 93 -5.52 -20.28 2.31
CA LYS A 93 -4.66 -21.34 2.87
C LYS A 93 -3.95 -22.13 1.76
N LYS A 94 -4.66 -22.49 0.68
CA LYS A 94 -4.06 -23.16 -0.48
C LYS A 94 -2.94 -22.33 -1.12
N LEU A 95 -3.10 -21.00 -1.20
CA LEU A 95 -2.04 -20.10 -1.70
C LEU A 95 -0.86 -20.01 -0.73
N GLU A 96 -1.12 -19.95 0.58
CA GLU A 96 -0.08 -19.94 1.62
C GLU A 96 0.73 -21.24 1.61
N THR A 97 0.08 -22.40 1.43
CA THR A 97 0.76 -23.71 1.29
C THR A 97 1.67 -23.72 0.08
N LYS A 98 1.14 -23.37 -1.13
CA LYS A 98 1.97 -23.28 -2.35
C LYS A 98 3.17 -22.35 -2.20
N MET A 99 3.02 -21.25 -1.46
CA MET A 99 4.15 -20.35 -1.19
C MET A 99 5.19 -21.00 -0.27
N LYS A 100 4.76 -21.74 0.76
CA LYS A 100 5.67 -22.49 1.65
C LYS A 100 6.46 -23.52 0.85
N ASP A 101 5.82 -24.26 -0.05
CA ASP A 101 6.48 -25.26 -0.91
C ASP A 101 7.55 -24.61 -1.80
N ILE A 102 7.25 -23.44 -2.39
CA ILE A 102 8.25 -22.70 -3.18
C ILE A 102 9.43 -22.27 -2.32
N VAL A 103 9.19 -21.80 -1.10
CA VAL A 103 10.26 -21.38 -0.17
C VAL A 103 11.10 -22.58 0.24
N SER A 104 10.47 -23.73 0.54
CA SER A 104 11.14 -24.98 0.87
C SER A 104 12.01 -25.44 -0.30
N ASN A 105 11.49 -25.44 -1.53
CA ASN A 105 12.25 -25.82 -2.73
C ASN A 105 13.46 -24.89 -2.96
N ILE A 106 13.32 -23.57 -2.78
CA ILE A 106 14.45 -22.66 -2.87
C ILE A 106 15.52 -22.99 -1.83
N LYS A 107 15.09 -23.28 -0.59
CA LYS A 107 16.01 -23.66 0.50
C LYS A 107 16.74 -24.95 0.16
N LYS A 108 16.01 -25.96 -0.34
CA LYS A 108 16.54 -27.24 -0.74
C LYS A 108 17.61 -27.09 -1.85
N ILE A 109 17.29 -26.37 -2.94
CA ILE A 109 18.23 -26.12 -4.04
C ILE A 109 19.50 -25.40 -3.55
N LYS A 110 19.39 -24.53 -2.55
CA LYS A 110 20.55 -23.82 -1.99
C LYS A 110 21.43 -24.69 -1.09
N SER A 111 20.85 -25.70 -0.44
CA SER A 111 21.57 -26.56 0.51
C SER A 111 22.18 -27.81 -0.13
N GLU A 112 21.66 -28.26 -1.27
CA GLU A 112 22.13 -29.45 -1.96
C GLU A 112 23.24 -29.11 -2.94
N LYS A 113 24.24 -29.99 -3.03
CA LYS A 113 25.22 -29.99 -4.13
C LYS A 113 24.56 -30.63 -5.35
N HIS A 114 24.60 -29.95 -6.48
CA HIS A 114 24.00 -30.41 -7.74
C HIS A 114 25.15 -30.75 -8.71
N PRO A 115 25.74 -31.95 -8.63
CA PRO A 115 26.90 -32.31 -9.47
C PRO A 115 26.55 -32.31 -10.97
N ASP A 116 25.30 -32.60 -11.31
CA ASP A 116 24.82 -32.72 -12.70
C ASP A 116 24.36 -31.38 -13.30
N LEU A 117 24.32 -30.29 -12.54
CA LEU A 117 23.85 -28.97 -12.99
C LEU A 117 24.99 -27.96 -12.95
N SER A 118 25.18 -27.20 -14.04
CA SER A 118 26.06 -26.05 -14.00
C SER A 118 25.61 -25.00 -12.98
N GLY A 119 26.53 -24.27 -12.36
CA GLY A 119 26.22 -23.19 -11.42
C GLY A 119 25.21 -22.17 -11.99
N SER A 120 25.27 -21.90 -13.30
CA SER A 120 24.33 -21.04 -14.03
C SER A 120 22.93 -21.62 -14.07
N GLN A 121 22.74 -22.93 -14.25
CA GLN A 121 21.42 -23.58 -14.26
C GLN A 121 20.78 -23.55 -12.86
N VAL A 122 21.56 -23.82 -11.81
CA VAL A 122 21.09 -23.72 -10.42
C VAL A 122 20.65 -22.31 -10.10
N TYR A 123 21.45 -21.30 -10.48
CA TYR A 123 21.12 -19.89 -10.31
C TYR A 123 19.83 -19.50 -11.02
N ASN A 124 19.68 -19.89 -12.29
CA ASN A 124 18.47 -19.62 -13.07
C ASN A 124 17.20 -20.25 -12.46
N ASN A 125 17.31 -21.47 -11.92
CA ASN A 125 16.21 -22.12 -11.22
C ASN A 125 15.81 -21.36 -9.95
N ILE A 126 16.76 -20.87 -9.17
CA ILE A 126 16.51 -20.04 -7.98
C ILE A 126 15.82 -18.74 -8.37
N ILE A 127 16.25 -18.07 -9.46
CA ILE A 127 15.60 -16.85 -9.95
C ILE A 127 14.14 -17.11 -10.35
N LYS A 128 13.88 -18.18 -11.13
CA LYS A 128 12.51 -18.56 -11.54
C LYS A 128 11.61 -18.78 -10.32
N LEU A 129 12.07 -19.53 -9.34
CA LEU A 129 11.32 -19.79 -8.09
C LEU A 129 11.14 -18.51 -7.25
N SER A 130 12.15 -17.65 -7.20
CA SER A 130 12.07 -16.36 -6.48
C SER A 130 11.06 -15.42 -7.11
N ARG A 131 10.97 -15.34 -8.44
CA ARG A 131 9.93 -14.60 -9.17
C ARG A 131 8.54 -15.18 -8.87
N LYS A 132 8.40 -16.52 -8.91
CA LYS A 132 7.15 -17.20 -8.57
C LYS A 132 6.74 -16.92 -7.13
N ARG A 133 7.65 -16.98 -6.15
CA ARG A 133 7.43 -16.59 -4.75
C ARG A 133 6.90 -15.17 -4.63
N SER A 134 7.50 -14.21 -5.33
CA SER A 134 7.07 -12.81 -5.32
C SER A 134 5.63 -12.63 -5.82
N LEU A 135 5.24 -13.34 -6.89
CA LEU A 135 3.87 -13.33 -7.43
C LEU A 135 2.87 -13.89 -6.41
N PHE A 136 3.19 -15.03 -5.77
CA PHE A 136 2.32 -15.60 -4.73
C PHE A 136 2.19 -14.68 -3.52
N ARG A 137 3.28 -14.04 -3.10
CA ARG A 137 3.28 -13.07 -2.00
C ARG A 137 2.34 -11.89 -2.27
N ARG A 138 2.34 -11.35 -3.52
CA ARG A 138 1.41 -10.30 -3.94
C ARG A 138 -0.05 -10.81 -3.96
N LYS A 139 -0.29 -12.01 -4.49
CA LYS A 139 -1.64 -12.63 -4.49
C LYS A 139 -2.17 -12.81 -3.08
N ILE A 140 -1.37 -13.36 -2.17
CA ILE A 140 -1.74 -13.56 -0.76
C ILE A 140 -2.08 -12.23 -0.08
N ARG A 141 -1.23 -11.20 -0.28
CA ARG A 141 -1.50 -9.85 0.28
C ARG A 141 -2.82 -9.30 -0.26
N ARG A 142 -3.05 -9.38 -1.57
CA ARG A 142 -4.30 -8.92 -2.19
C ARG A 142 -5.52 -9.66 -1.65
N TYR A 143 -5.43 -10.98 -1.47
CA TYR A 143 -6.51 -11.79 -0.90
C TYR A 143 -6.82 -11.43 0.56
N LYS A 144 -5.79 -11.20 1.38
CA LYS A 144 -5.97 -10.74 2.77
C LYS A 144 -6.69 -9.40 2.83
N MET A 145 -6.34 -8.48 1.94
CA MET A 145 -7.03 -7.18 1.83
C MET A 145 -8.48 -7.35 1.40
N LEU A 146 -8.75 -8.15 0.35
CA LEU A 146 -10.13 -8.41 -0.10
C LEU A 146 -11.00 -8.97 1.02
N ILE A 147 -10.50 -9.91 1.81
CA ILE A 147 -11.23 -10.45 2.96
C ILE A 147 -11.46 -9.36 4.02
N GLY A 148 -10.45 -8.53 4.31
CA GLY A 148 -10.56 -7.47 5.32
C GLY A 148 -11.49 -6.33 4.93
N PHE A 149 -11.70 -6.08 3.65
CA PHE A 149 -12.62 -5.05 3.15
C PHE A 149 -14.09 -5.50 3.04
N GLN A 150 -14.39 -6.79 3.23
CA GLN A 150 -15.77 -7.31 3.10
C GLN A 150 -16.73 -6.89 4.24
N GLN A 151 -16.30 -6.06 5.18
CA GLN A 151 -17.12 -5.61 6.32
C GLN A 151 -17.48 -4.11 6.25
N ASN A 152 -17.60 -3.53 5.07
CA ASN A 152 -18.20 -2.20 4.94
C ASN A 152 -19.55 -2.31 4.26
#